data_edb05dd8e1144201edbcd840247e6f5b
#
_entry.id   edb05dd8e1144201edbcd840247e6f5b
#
_cell.length_a   1.000
_cell.length_b   1.000
_cell.length_c   1.000
_cell.angle_alpha   90.00
_cell.angle_beta   90.00
_cell.angle_gamma   90.00
#
_symmetry.space_group_name_H-M   'P 1'
#
loop_
_entity.id
_entity.type
_entity.pdbx_description
1 polymer ?
#
loop_
_entity_poly.entity_id
_entity_poly.type
_entity_poly.pdbx_seq_one_letter_code
_entity_poly.pdbx_strand_id
1 'polypeptide(L)'
;MDHKGRINASSPDLSASVAKPLANPWRNRILAEILLRPMSPKEFTHLVGGPGLPTVARYFRELKQWGFLEVAEERRGGERRGAVEKVYRAIQRVHFDTPTWERLPRYLRSECSNSMLEGLIARITEAVEAETFDAEMDRHLSWKTVRFDRQAWDEYSRALDKLLTEIADLEVSSADGIYGGNAALRATLGLLAFRSPSKQMPRRARQAPPNTANDERPHFLMSARTAKALANPWRNRILAELHSHPMSPKSFFERIGGPDLPTVARYFRQLRKWGYLEIAEELRGGSRRGSVEKVYRAVKRAHFTTPTWEQLPLEVRSACSVSMLDGLMERVNDAIAADTFDEETDRFLCWKTAQLDRKAWKRLGRRLDEMLDLVAALERASTERIADEDAEEIPATVALLAFRSPGRPLAV
;
A
#
# COMPACT_ATOMS: atom_id res chain seq x y z
N MET A 1 33.44 4.27 -11.41
CA MET A 1 32.75 2.96 -11.47
C MET A 1 31.26 3.25 -11.38
N ASP A 2 30.54 3.16 -12.50
CA ASP A 2 29.14 3.57 -12.61
C ASP A 2 28.21 2.56 -11.95
N HIS A 3 27.52 2.98 -10.90
CA HIS A 3 26.47 2.21 -10.21
C HIS A 3 25.12 2.30 -10.95
N LYS A 4 25.07 1.92 -12.22
CA LYS A 4 23.79 1.79 -12.99
C LYS A 4 23.59 0.36 -13.43
N GLY A 5 23.23 -0.51 -12.49
CA GLY A 5 22.72 -1.86 -12.78
C GLY A 5 21.27 -1.84 -13.25
N ARG A 6 20.96 -1.14 -14.35
CA ARG A 6 19.70 -1.30 -15.07
C ARG A 6 19.88 -2.38 -16.13
N ILE A 7 19.06 -3.43 -16.07
CA ILE A 7 18.95 -4.36 -17.20
C ILE A 7 18.30 -3.60 -18.35
N ASN A 8 19.05 -3.34 -19.41
CA ASN A 8 18.48 -2.92 -20.69
C ASN A 8 17.85 -4.16 -21.34
N ALA A 9 16.57 -4.40 -21.03
CA ALA A 9 15.80 -5.53 -21.53
C ALA A 9 15.30 -5.28 -22.96
N SER A 10 16.20 -5.32 -23.94
CA SER A 10 15.83 -5.22 -25.35
C SER A 10 15.48 -6.57 -26.04
N SER A 11 15.39 -7.67 -25.27
CA SER A 11 15.00 -9.00 -25.79
C SER A 11 13.70 -9.49 -25.16
N PRO A 12 12.75 -10.06 -25.94
CA PRO A 12 11.50 -10.63 -25.41
C PRO A 12 11.73 -11.76 -24.40
N ASP A 13 12.86 -12.45 -24.44
CA ASP A 13 13.22 -13.52 -23.49
C ASP A 13 13.62 -12.99 -22.10
N LEU A 14 14.13 -11.76 -22.00
CA LEU A 14 14.53 -11.16 -20.73
C LEU A 14 13.32 -10.73 -19.87
N SER A 15 12.22 -10.30 -20.49
CA SER A 15 11.01 -9.92 -19.77
C SER A 15 10.36 -11.11 -19.07
N ALA A 16 10.27 -12.27 -19.71
CA ALA A 16 9.76 -13.50 -19.10
C ALA A 16 10.69 -14.04 -18.00
N SER A 17 12.01 -13.85 -18.12
CA SER A 17 12.99 -14.27 -17.10
C SER A 17 12.92 -13.45 -15.84
N VAL A 18 12.58 -12.15 -15.94
CA VAL A 18 12.36 -11.26 -14.78
C VAL A 18 11.03 -11.54 -14.09
N ALA A 19 9.98 -11.92 -14.83
CA ALA A 19 8.67 -12.25 -14.27
C ALA A 19 8.68 -13.53 -13.41
N LYS A 20 9.44 -14.55 -13.81
CA LYS A 20 9.50 -15.84 -13.09
C LYS A 20 9.86 -15.74 -11.59
N PRO A 21 10.83 -14.93 -11.16
CA PRO A 21 11.10 -14.71 -9.74
C PRO A 21 9.90 -14.12 -9.00
N LEU A 22 9.24 -13.13 -9.60
CA LEU A 22 8.15 -12.39 -8.96
C LEU A 22 6.81 -13.14 -8.98
N ALA A 23 6.63 -14.12 -9.84
CA ALA A 23 5.43 -14.97 -9.86
C ALA A 23 5.38 -16.04 -8.74
N ASN A 24 6.27 -15.96 -7.75
CA ASN A 24 6.28 -16.87 -6.60
C ASN A 24 6.56 -16.14 -5.30
N PRO A 25 5.65 -16.20 -4.30
CA PRO A 25 5.76 -15.45 -3.05
C PRO A 25 7.04 -15.73 -2.27
N TRP A 26 7.52 -16.97 -2.26
CA TRP A 26 8.75 -17.34 -1.55
C TRP A 26 10.01 -16.80 -2.21
N ARG A 27 10.05 -16.72 -3.54
CA ARG A 27 11.16 -16.10 -4.26
C ARG A 27 11.19 -14.58 -4.01
N ASN A 28 10.01 -13.93 -4.03
CA ASN A 28 9.88 -12.53 -3.64
C ASN A 28 10.37 -12.31 -2.21
N ARG A 29 10.01 -13.22 -1.31
CA ARG A 29 10.44 -13.14 0.08
C ARG A 29 11.96 -13.29 0.23
N ILE A 30 12.57 -14.25 -0.47
CA ILE A 30 14.03 -14.44 -0.50
C ILE A 30 14.70 -13.16 -1.00
N LEU A 31 14.24 -12.57 -2.11
CA LEU A 31 14.80 -11.35 -2.65
C LEU A 31 14.69 -10.18 -1.68
N ALA A 32 13.56 -10.02 -1.01
CA ALA A 32 13.35 -8.97 -0.03
C ALA A 32 14.27 -9.10 1.20
N GLU A 33 14.50 -10.33 1.69
CA GLU A 33 15.36 -10.57 2.86
C GLU A 33 16.85 -10.44 2.53
N ILE A 34 17.25 -10.97 1.37
CA ILE A 34 18.67 -11.00 0.99
C ILE A 34 19.20 -9.62 0.58
N LEU A 35 18.30 -8.69 0.21
CA LEU A 35 18.65 -7.29 0.01
C LEU A 35 19.10 -6.60 1.30
N LEU A 36 18.63 -7.07 2.46
CA LEU A 36 19.01 -6.51 3.76
C LEU A 36 20.39 -7.00 4.21
N ARG A 37 20.72 -8.24 3.92
CA ARG A 37 22.01 -8.86 4.23
C ARG A 37 22.22 -10.14 3.44
N PRO A 38 23.47 -10.52 3.13
CA PRO A 38 23.79 -11.83 2.60
C PRO A 38 23.33 -12.94 3.56
N MET A 39 22.79 -14.03 3.03
CA MET A 39 22.36 -15.19 3.82
C MET A 39 22.40 -16.50 3.05
N SER A 40 22.48 -17.60 3.78
CA SER A 40 22.35 -18.94 3.24
C SER A 40 20.88 -19.40 3.23
N PRO A 41 20.52 -20.43 2.43
CA PRO A 41 19.21 -21.07 2.51
C PRO A 41 18.85 -21.56 3.91
N LYS A 42 19.82 -22.03 4.69
CA LYS A 42 19.63 -22.47 6.08
C LYS A 42 19.27 -21.30 6.99
N GLU A 43 20.04 -20.20 6.89
CA GLU A 43 19.75 -18.95 7.63
C GLU A 43 18.38 -18.38 7.27
N PHE A 44 18.03 -18.38 5.98
CA PHE A 44 16.69 -17.94 5.54
C PHE A 44 15.58 -18.80 6.14
N THR A 45 15.69 -20.14 6.06
CA THR A 45 14.69 -21.06 6.61
C THR A 45 14.54 -20.91 8.12
N HIS A 46 15.67 -20.67 8.83
CA HIS A 46 15.64 -20.42 10.27
C HIS A 46 14.98 -19.08 10.63
N LEU A 47 15.25 -18.02 9.84
CA LEU A 47 14.77 -16.66 10.09
C LEU A 47 13.30 -16.49 9.71
N VAL A 48 12.89 -17.01 8.56
CA VAL A 48 11.59 -16.73 7.92
C VAL A 48 10.66 -17.94 8.00
N GLY A 49 11.21 -19.15 8.08
CA GLY A 49 10.47 -20.38 7.90
C GLY A 49 10.29 -20.72 6.42
N GLY A 50 9.17 -21.35 6.08
CA GLY A 50 8.79 -21.59 4.70
C GLY A 50 8.64 -23.06 4.31
N PRO A 51 8.71 -23.37 3.01
CA PRO A 51 8.35 -24.68 2.44
C PRO A 51 9.41 -25.78 2.68
N GLY A 52 10.30 -25.56 3.63
CA GLY A 52 11.40 -26.49 3.98
C GLY A 52 12.71 -26.22 3.22
N LEU A 53 13.83 -26.53 3.87
CA LEU A 53 15.19 -26.21 3.42
C LEU A 53 15.50 -26.69 1.98
N PRO A 54 15.12 -27.92 1.54
CA PRO A 54 15.42 -28.34 0.17
C PRO A 54 14.77 -27.46 -0.90
N THR A 55 13.52 -27.03 -0.65
CA THR A 55 12.78 -26.16 -1.57
C THR A 55 13.36 -24.75 -1.58
N VAL A 56 13.66 -24.20 -0.39
CA VAL A 56 14.33 -22.90 -0.25
C VAL A 56 15.67 -22.93 -0.98
N ALA A 57 16.50 -23.96 -0.76
CA ALA A 57 17.80 -24.11 -1.45
C ALA A 57 17.64 -24.21 -2.98
N ARG A 58 16.55 -24.79 -3.48
CA ARG A 58 16.23 -24.79 -4.91
C ARG A 58 15.92 -23.38 -5.40
N TYR A 59 15.11 -22.60 -4.67
CA TYR A 59 14.78 -21.21 -5.04
C TYR A 59 16.03 -20.32 -5.08
N PHE A 60 16.96 -20.46 -4.14
CA PHE A 60 18.23 -19.73 -4.18
C PHE A 60 19.06 -20.08 -5.43
N ARG A 61 19.11 -21.37 -5.82
CA ARG A 61 19.81 -21.78 -7.05
C ARG A 61 19.15 -21.23 -8.31
N GLU A 62 17.81 -21.26 -8.40
CA GLU A 62 17.07 -20.70 -9.51
C GLU A 62 17.28 -19.18 -9.62
N LEU A 63 17.18 -18.44 -8.52
CA LEU A 63 17.44 -17.00 -8.47
C LEU A 63 18.89 -16.66 -8.87
N LYS A 64 19.86 -17.50 -8.47
CA LYS A 64 21.25 -17.35 -8.94
C LYS A 64 21.36 -17.63 -10.46
N GLN A 65 20.73 -18.68 -10.96
CA GLN A 65 20.73 -19.01 -12.39
C GLN A 65 20.14 -17.90 -13.25
N TRP A 66 19.14 -17.19 -12.72
CA TRP A 66 18.53 -16.03 -13.40
C TRP A 66 19.27 -14.72 -13.18
N GLY A 67 20.40 -14.72 -12.47
CA GLY A 67 21.24 -13.52 -12.29
C GLY A 67 20.75 -12.55 -11.23
N PHE A 68 19.84 -12.96 -10.33
CA PHE A 68 19.39 -12.11 -9.20
C PHE A 68 20.28 -12.23 -7.97
N LEU A 69 20.90 -13.39 -7.81
CA LEU A 69 21.79 -13.69 -6.71
C LEU A 69 23.17 -14.11 -7.21
N GLU A 70 24.18 -13.83 -6.39
CA GLU A 70 25.50 -14.41 -6.52
C GLU A 70 25.95 -15.04 -5.20
N VAL A 71 26.97 -15.91 -5.24
CA VAL A 71 27.59 -16.43 -4.04
C VAL A 71 28.54 -15.38 -3.49
N ALA A 72 28.26 -14.89 -2.30
CA ALA A 72 29.10 -13.92 -1.60
C ALA A 72 30.21 -14.61 -0.83
N GLU A 73 29.93 -15.80 -0.25
CA GLU A 73 30.84 -16.53 0.60
C GLU A 73 30.54 -18.03 0.55
N GLU A 74 31.57 -18.85 0.65
CA GLU A 74 31.48 -20.29 0.89
C GLU A 74 32.05 -20.64 2.25
N ARG A 75 31.19 -21.05 3.18
CA ARG A 75 31.60 -21.45 4.54
C ARG A 75 31.83 -22.94 4.60
N ARG A 76 33.07 -23.34 4.98
CA ARG A 76 33.44 -24.73 5.26
C ARG A 76 33.22 -24.99 6.75
N GLY A 77 32.46 -26.01 7.12
CA GLY A 77 32.26 -26.34 8.52
C GLY A 77 30.83 -26.72 8.93
N GLY A 78 30.00 -27.19 8.02
CA GLY A 78 28.66 -27.73 8.36
C GLY A 78 28.81 -29.06 9.17
N GLU A 79 27.68 -29.46 9.83
CA GLU A 79 27.55 -30.67 10.65
C GLU A 79 28.01 -31.99 9.96
N ARG A 80 28.11 -31.97 8.62
CA ARG A 80 28.66 -33.08 7.82
C ARG A 80 30.06 -32.72 7.31
N ARG A 81 31.04 -33.57 7.57
CA ARG A 81 32.42 -33.44 7.07
C ARG A 81 32.39 -33.19 5.55
N GLY A 82 32.93 -32.03 5.11
CA GLY A 82 33.00 -31.64 3.70
C GLY A 82 31.82 -30.87 3.14
N ALA A 83 30.75 -30.59 3.91
CA ALA A 83 29.67 -29.76 3.47
C ALA A 83 30.09 -28.27 3.35
N VAL A 84 29.82 -27.67 2.19
CA VAL A 84 30.06 -26.24 1.94
C VAL A 84 28.72 -25.54 1.97
N GLU A 85 28.55 -24.62 2.93
CA GLU A 85 27.39 -23.74 2.99
C GLU A 85 27.63 -22.51 2.11
N LYS A 86 26.75 -22.24 1.17
CA LYS A 86 26.81 -21.07 0.29
C LYS A 86 25.98 -19.95 0.86
N VAL A 87 26.60 -18.81 1.07
CA VAL A 87 25.95 -17.54 1.42
C VAL A 87 25.76 -16.74 0.15
N TYR A 88 24.54 -16.25 -0.07
CA TYR A 88 24.19 -15.51 -1.27
C TYR A 88 23.96 -14.04 -0.95
N ARG A 89 24.23 -13.17 -1.91
CA ARG A 89 23.82 -11.76 -1.88
C ARG A 89 23.01 -11.40 -3.13
N ALA A 90 22.16 -10.41 -3.02
CA ALA A 90 21.45 -9.85 -4.17
C ALA A 90 22.43 -9.06 -5.05
N ILE A 91 22.35 -9.25 -6.38
CA ILE A 91 23.11 -8.47 -7.36
C ILE A 91 22.30 -7.24 -7.74
N GLN A 92 20.98 -7.40 -7.83
CA GLN A 92 20.08 -6.35 -8.30
C GLN A 92 18.71 -6.47 -7.65
N ARG A 93 18.00 -5.35 -7.61
CA ARG A 93 16.59 -5.32 -7.23
C ARG A 93 15.75 -5.78 -8.39
N VAL A 94 14.75 -6.61 -8.10
CA VAL A 94 13.74 -6.96 -9.09
C VAL A 94 12.71 -5.83 -9.11
N HIS A 95 12.74 -5.05 -10.15
CA HIS A 95 11.78 -4.01 -10.44
C HIS A 95 11.43 -4.07 -11.92
N PHE A 96 10.15 -4.04 -12.24
CA PHE A 96 9.71 -3.84 -13.60
C PHE A 96 9.63 -2.34 -13.88
N ASP A 97 10.38 -1.87 -14.87
CA ASP A 97 10.04 -0.60 -15.47
C ASP A 97 8.77 -0.74 -16.32
N THR A 98 8.07 0.35 -16.53
CA THR A 98 6.82 0.37 -17.30
C THR A 98 6.94 -0.32 -18.67
N PRO A 99 7.97 -0.05 -19.50
CA PRO A 99 8.13 -0.74 -20.77
C PRO A 99 8.30 -2.27 -20.67
N THR A 100 8.96 -2.75 -19.64
CA THR A 100 9.11 -4.21 -19.43
C THR A 100 7.78 -4.80 -18.97
N TRP A 101 7.06 -4.13 -18.08
CA TRP A 101 5.75 -4.56 -17.59
C TRP A 101 4.72 -4.63 -18.72
N GLU A 102 4.67 -3.65 -19.59
CA GLU A 102 3.78 -3.60 -20.76
C GLU A 102 3.95 -4.79 -21.71
N ARG A 103 5.18 -5.25 -21.88
CA ARG A 103 5.50 -6.39 -22.74
C ARG A 103 5.12 -7.75 -22.14
N LEU A 104 4.85 -7.81 -20.83
CA LEU A 104 4.44 -9.07 -20.20
C LEU A 104 3.02 -9.45 -20.64
N PRO A 105 2.79 -10.73 -20.97
CA PRO A 105 1.45 -11.25 -21.15
C PRO A 105 0.59 -10.99 -19.90
N ARG A 106 -0.70 -10.70 -20.10
CA ARG A 106 -1.63 -10.35 -18.99
C ARG A 106 -1.62 -11.38 -17.86
N TYR A 107 -1.61 -12.68 -18.18
CA TYR A 107 -1.58 -13.73 -17.17
C TYR A 107 -0.33 -13.65 -16.28
N LEU A 108 0.84 -13.36 -16.86
CA LEU A 108 2.08 -13.18 -16.08
C LEU A 108 2.03 -11.91 -15.21
N ARG A 109 1.42 -10.84 -15.71
CA ARG A 109 1.22 -9.62 -14.90
C ARG A 109 0.37 -9.95 -13.69
N SER A 110 -0.76 -10.63 -13.87
CA SER A 110 -1.65 -11.03 -12.76
C SER A 110 -0.97 -11.99 -11.78
N GLU A 111 -0.20 -12.96 -12.24
CA GLU A 111 0.58 -13.87 -11.36
C GLU A 111 1.61 -13.09 -10.54
N CYS A 112 2.35 -12.16 -11.15
CA CYS A 112 3.31 -11.30 -10.45
C CYS A 112 2.61 -10.41 -9.43
N SER A 113 1.48 -9.80 -9.80
CA SER A 113 0.69 -8.94 -8.91
C SER A 113 0.18 -9.71 -7.69
N ASN A 114 -0.42 -10.87 -7.90
CA ASN A 114 -0.92 -11.71 -6.82
C ASN A 114 0.21 -12.12 -5.87
N SER A 115 1.34 -12.57 -6.42
CA SER A 115 2.50 -12.96 -5.62
C SER A 115 3.09 -11.79 -4.81
N MET A 116 3.13 -10.58 -5.39
CA MET A 116 3.59 -9.38 -4.69
C MET A 116 2.61 -8.97 -3.59
N LEU A 117 1.31 -9.03 -3.84
CA LEU A 117 0.27 -8.76 -2.83
C LEU A 117 0.32 -9.76 -1.68
N GLU A 118 0.42 -11.07 -1.97
CA GLU A 118 0.61 -12.11 -0.96
C GLU A 118 1.84 -11.85 -0.10
N GLY A 119 2.95 -11.43 -0.71
CA GLY A 119 4.16 -11.04 0.00
C GLY A 119 3.96 -9.86 0.93
N LEU A 120 3.28 -8.81 0.49
CA LEU A 120 2.95 -7.63 1.32
C LEU A 120 2.01 -8.01 2.47
N ILE A 121 0.95 -8.77 2.18
CA ILE A 121 -0.01 -9.24 3.19
C ILE A 121 0.70 -10.07 4.25
N ALA A 122 1.57 -11.00 3.87
CA ALA A 122 2.34 -11.79 4.81
C ALA A 122 3.19 -10.91 5.74
N ARG A 123 3.82 -9.85 5.20
CA ARG A 123 4.61 -8.88 6.01
C ARG A 123 3.75 -8.10 6.98
N ILE A 124 2.57 -7.67 6.55
CA ILE A 124 1.61 -6.97 7.40
C ILE A 124 1.16 -7.91 8.53
N THR A 125 0.74 -9.14 8.21
CA THR A 125 0.30 -10.14 9.18
C THR A 125 1.38 -10.43 10.21
N GLU A 126 2.61 -10.71 9.78
CA GLU A 126 3.75 -10.92 10.68
C GLU A 126 3.99 -9.73 11.62
N ALA A 127 3.87 -8.49 11.10
CA ALA A 127 4.07 -7.29 11.91
C ALA A 127 2.93 -7.06 12.91
N VAL A 128 1.70 -7.37 12.54
CA VAL A 128 0.52 -7.31 13.43
C VAL A 128 0.63 -8.37 14.54
N GLU A 129 0.92 -9.63 14.19
CA GLU A 129 1.07 -10.73 15.14
C GLU A 129 2.25 -10.51 16.12
N ALA A 130 3.33 -9.88 15.65
CA ALA A 130 4.48 -9.53 16.47
C ALA A 130 4.32 -8.18 17.20
N GLU A 131 3.17 -7.53 17.11
CA GLU A 131 2.87 -6.21 17.70
C GLU A 131 3.85 -5.09 17.26
N THR A 132 4.55 -5.30 16.14
CA THR A 132 5.51 -4.32 15.62
C THR A 132 4.90 -3.34 14.61
N PHE A 133 3.73 -3.63 14.08
CA PHE A 133 3.06 -2.79 13.08
C PHE A 133 2.81 -1.36 13.60
N ASP A 134 2.30 -1.23 14.82
CA ASP A 134 2.02 0.04 15.49
C ASP A 134 3.08 0.40 16.54
N ALA A 135 4.26 -0.24 16.53
CA ALA A 135 5.32 0.01 17.50
C ALA A 135 5.95 1.40 17.33
N GLU A 136 6.10 1.88 16.09
CA GLU A 136 6.58 3.23 15.81
C GLU A 136 5.40 4.18 15.75
N MET A 137 5.47 5.27 16.56
CA MET A 137 4.39 6.27 16.62
C MET A 137 4.23 7.03 15.32
N ASP A 138 5.32 7.20 14.58
CA ASP A 138 5.40 7.87 13.29
C ASP A 138 5.36 6.88 12.09
N ARG A 139 4.71 5.71 12.28
CA ARG A 139 4.39 4.80 11.18
C ARG A 139 3.44 5.46 10.19
N HIS A 140 3.50 5.05 8.93
CA HIS A 140 2.59 5.54 7.91
C HIS A 140 1.65 4.42 7.44
N LEU A 141 0.36 4.69 7.47
CA LEU A 141 -0.68 3.85 6.88
C LEU A 141 -1.76 4.76 6.36
N SER A 142 -1.82 4.92 5.06
CA SER A 142 -2.84 5.71 4.38
C SER A 142 -3.27 5.04 3.10
N TRP A 143 -4.55 5.11 2.79
CA TRP A 143 -5.07 4.79 1.48
C TRP A 143 -6.33 5.64 1.21
N LYS A 144 -6.61 5.82 -0.05
CA LYS A 144 -7.82 6.51 -0.50
C LYS A 144 -8.19 6.11 -1.92
N THR A 145 -9.46 6.21 -2.22
CA THR A 145 -9.95 6.27 -3.59
C THR A 145 -9.83 7.69 -4.11
N VAL A 146 -9.43 7.82 -5.35
CA VAL A 146 -9.23 9.09 -6.05
C VAL A 146 -9.86 9.03 -7.44
N ARG A 147 -10.09 10.19 -8.03
CA ARG A 147 -10.50 10.34 -9.41
C ARG A 147 -9.42 11.15 -10.12
N PHE A 148 -8.64 10.46 -10.90
CA PHE A 148 -7.61 11.08 -11.72
C PHE A 148 -8.06 11.15 -13.18
N ASP A 149 -7.54 12.10 -13.91
CA ASP A 149 -7.41 12.02 -15.36
C ASP A 149 -6.05 11.40 -15.72
N ARG A 150 -5.79 11.18 -17.00
CA ARG A 150 -4.53 10.59 -17.46
C ARG A 150 -3.30 11.40 -17.00
N GLN A 151 -3.38 12.73 -17.08
CA GLN A 151 -2.28 13.59 -16.67
C GLN A 151 -1.90 13.43 -15.19
N ALA A 152 -2.92 13.42 -14.30
CA ALA A 152 -2.69 13.26 -12.87
C ALA A 152 -2.19 11.84 -12.52
N TRP A 153 -2.70 10.81 -13.22
CA TRP A 153 -2.22 9.45 -13.06
C TRP A 153 -0.73 9.34 -13.41
N ASP A 154 -0.32 9.83 -14.57
CA ASP A 154 1.07 9.81 -15.03
C ASP A 154 2.00 10.62 -14.11
N GLU A 155 1.53 11.75 -13.58
CA GLU A 155 2.29 12.57 -12.64
C GLU A 155 2.48 11.85 -11.30
N TYR A 156 1.42 11.19 -10.80
CA TYR A 156 1.50 10.42 -9.57
C TYR A 156 2.41 9.20 -9.71
N SER A 157 2.31 8.45 -10.81
CA SER A 157 3.18 7.30 -11.10
C SER A 157 4.66 7.73 -11.12
N ARG A 158 5.00 8.83 -11.78
CA ARG A 158 6.37 9.41 -11.77
C ARG A 158 6.82 9.83 -10.37
N ALA A 159 5.92 10.36 -9.55
CA ALA A 159 6.24 10.73 -8.18
C ALA A 159 6.54 9.51 -7.31
N LEU A 160 5.83 8.39 -7.51
CA LEU A 160 6.11 7.11 -6.83
C LEU A 160 7.47 6.53 -7.23
N ASP A 161 7.85 6.57 -8.51
CA ASP A 161 9.17 6.14 -8.99
C ASP A 161 10.29 6.97 -8.36
N LYS A 162 10.09 8.30 -8.29
CA LYS A 162 11.03 9.20 -7.62
C LYS A 162 11.16 8.86 -6.13
N LEU A 163 10.03 8.62 -5.46
CA LEU A 163 10.03 8.21 -4.04
C LEU A 163 10.81 6.91 -3.82
N LEU A 164 10.67 5.90 -4.69
CA LEU A 164 11.48 4.67 -4.60
C LEU A 164 12.98 4.93 -4.69
N THR A 165 13.39 5.85 -5.57
CA THR A 165 14.79 6.26 -5.69
C THR A 165 15.27 6.94 -4.41
N GLU A 166 14.48 7.88 -3.87
CA GLU A 166 14.80 8.57 -2.60
C GLU A 166 14.88 7.60 -1.42
N ILE A 167 14.02 6.58 -1.37
CA ILE A 167 14.09 5.52 -0.34
C ILE A 167 15.42 4.76 -0.45
N ALA A 168 15.90 4.48 -1.66
CA ALA A 168 17.19 3.83 -1.85
C ALA A 168 18.35 4.70 -1.32
N ASP A 169 18.29 6.00 -1.57
CA ASP A 169 19.30 6.95 -1.06
C ASP A 169 19.26 7.04 0.48
N LEU A 170 18.06 6.97 1.08
CA LEU A 170 17.89 6.92 2.53
C LEU A 170 18.51 5.66 3.14
N GLU A 171 18.38 4.50 2.50
CA GLU A 171 19.02 3.25 2.95
C GLU A 171 20.53 3.36 2.90
N VAL A 172 21.09 3.88 1.81
CA VAL A 172 22.53 4.07 1.67
C VAL A 172 23.05 5.03 2.74
N SER A 173 22.39 6.17 2.95
CA SER A 173 22.80 7.14 3.97
C SER A 173 22.63 6.62 5.40
N SER A 174 21.69 5.69 5.64
CA SER A 174 21.48 5.05 6.93
C SER A 174 22.55 4.02 7.24
N ALA A 175 23.12 3.36 6.23
CA ALA A 175 24.11 2.32 6.41
C ALA A 175 25.32 2.84 7.19
N ASP A 176 25.86 4.00 6.83
CA ASP A 176 26.98 4.63 7.52
C ASP A 176 26.66 4.93 9.00
N GLY A 177 25.45 5.44 9.26
CA GLY A 177 25.00 5.70 10.63
C GLY A 177 24.83 4.44 11.46
N ILE A 178 24.32 3.37 10.87
CA ILE A 178 24.12 2.06 11.52
C ILE A 178 25.47 1.41 11.81
N TYR A 179 26.41 1.43 10.86
CA TYR A 179 27.78 0.97 11.10
C TYR A 179 28.50 1.79 12.19
N GLY A 180 28.16 3.08 12.30
CA GLY A 180 28.64 3.97 13.36
C GLY A 180 27.96 3.78 14.73
N GLY A 181 27.08 2.78 14.90
CA GLY A 181 26.43 2.43 16.16
C GLY A 181 25.01 2.97 16.34
N ASN A 182 24.41 3.61 15.34
CA ASN A 182 23.00 3.99 15.40
C ASN A 182 22.09 2.75 15.37
N ALA A 183 21.00 2.79 16.15
CA ALA A 183 20.00 1.73 16.12
C ALA A 183 19.34 1.61 14.74
N ALA A 184 19.38 0.41 14.17
CA ALA A 184 18.72 0.10 12.92
C ALA A 184 17.22 -0.18 13.15
N LEU A 185 16.37 0.50 12.40
CA LEU A 185 14.95 0.19 12.26
C LEU A 185 14.75 -0.65 11.00
N ARG A 186 14.27 -1.87 11.19
CA ARG A 186 13.84 -2.70 10.07
C ARG A 186 12.40 -2.33 9.71
N ALA A 187 12.20 -1.78 8.53
CA ALA A 187 10.92 -1.29 8.05
C ALA A 187 10.42 -2.11 6.85
N THR A 188 9.10 -2.24 6.72
CA THR A 188 8.44 -2.62 5.48
C THR A 188 7.74 -1.41 4.90
N LEU A 189 7.94 -1.20 3.62
CA LEU A 189 7.34 -0.13 2.81
C LEU A 189 6.43 -0.77 1.78
N GLY A 190 5.24 -0.21 1.59
CA GLY A 190 4.28 -0.60 0.55
C GLY A 190 3.77 0.62 -0.18
N LEU A 191 3.85 0.62 -1.50
CA LEU A 191 3.38 1.68 -2.38
C LEU A 191 2.46 1.05 -3.42
N LEU A 192 1.21 1.48 -3.45
CA LEU A 192 0.20 0.95 -4.36
C LEU A 192 -0.54 2.10 -5.06
N ALA A 193 -0.75 1.95 -6.36
CA ALA A 193 -1.69 2.73 -7.16
C ALA A 193 -2.26 1.82 -8.24
N PHE A 194 -3.58 1.62 -8.24
CA PHE A 194 -4.26 0.74 -9.18
C PHE A 194 -5.64 1.25 -9.51
N ARG A 195 -6.16 0.88 -10.69
CA ARG A 195 -7.50 1.24 -11.12
C ARG A 195 -8.56 0.51 -10.29
N SER A 196 -9.48 1.28 -9.72
CA SER A 196 -10.63 0.76 -8.99
C SER A 196 -11.76 0.41 -9.96
N PRO A 197 -12.60 -0.60 -9.67
CA PRO A 197 -13.73 -0.91 -10.52
C PRO A 197 -14.68 0.28 -10.63
N SER A 198 -14.94 0.73 -11.87
CA SER A 198 -15.87 1.79 -12.20
C SER A 198 -17.30 1.27 -12.14
N LYS A 199 -18.01 1.49 -11.04
CA LYS A 199 -19.46 1.36 -11.05
C LYS A 199 -20.02 2.69 -11.54
N GLN A 200 -20.48 2.73 -12.81
CA GLN A 200 -20.98 3.95 -13.46
C GLN A 200 -21.99 4.70 -12.59
N MET A 201 -21.67 5.97 -12.31
CA MET A 201 -22.58 6.90 -11.63
C MET A 201 -23.48 7.61 -12.65
N PRO A 202 -24.75 7.87 -12.32
CA PRO A 202 -25.57 8.77 -13.11
C PRO A 202 -24.89 10.15 -13.24
N ARG A 203 -24.86 10.73 -14.43
CA ARG A 203 -24.20 12.02 -14.74
C ARG A 203 -24.47 13.16 -13.76
N ARG A 204 -25.64 13.17 -13.08
CA ARG A 204 -26.02 14.20 -12.09
C ARG A 204 -25.19 14.22 -10.81
N ALA A 205 -24.57 13.11 -10.41
CA ALA A 205 -23.77 13.04 -9.18
C ALA A 205 -22.30 13.48 -9.38
N ARG A 206 -21.89 13.79 -10.61
CA ARG A 206 -20.52 14.18 -10.96
C ARG A 206 -20.14 15.62 -10.62
N GLN A 207 -21.12 16.50 -10.32
CA GLN A 207 -20.92 17.95 -10.23
C GLN A 207 -20.68 18.54 -8.85
N ALA A 208 -20.48 17.72 -7.80
CA ALA A 208 -20.23 18.27 -6.47
C ALA A 208 -18.71 18.60 -6.31
N PRO A 209 -18.33 19.86 -6.04
CA PRO A 209 -16.93 20.24 -5.88
C PRO A 209 -16.32 19.57 -4.64
N PRO A 210 -15.00 19.24 -4.64
CA PRO A 210 -14.32 18.75 -3.46
C PRO A 210 -14.29 19.81 -2.37
N ASN A 211 -14.56 19.39 -1.13
CA ASN A 211 -14.62 20.31 0.00
C ASN A 211 -13.22 20.58 0.57
N THR A 212 -12.82 21.85 0.61
CA THR A 212 -11.52 22.35 1.06
C THR A 212 -11.52 22.92 2.49
N ALA A 213 -12.54 22.65 3.30
CA ALA A 213 -12.64 23.23 4.63
C ALA A 213 -11.59 22.66 5.61
N ASN A 214 -10.59 23.46 5.95
CA ASN A 214 -9.73 23.27 7.13
C ASN A 214 -10.54 23.55 8.40
N ASP A 215 -10.61 22.60 9.33
CA ASP A 215 -11.37 22.73 10.59
C ASP A 215 -10.40 22.94 11.77
N GLU A 216 -10.41 24.14 12.35
CA GLU A 216 -9.57 24.58 13.49
C GLU A 216 -10.13 24.19 14.88
N ARG A 217 -10.94 23.13 15.01
CA ARG A 217 -11.51 22.71 16.30
C ARG A 217 -10.53 21.99 17.23
N PRO A 218 -10.74 22.04 18.57
CA PRO A 218 -9.77 21.52 19.55
C PRO A 218 -9.46 20.03 19.35
N HIS A 219 -8.19 19.69 19.31
CA HIS A 219 -7.64 18.36 18.94
C HIS A 219 -8.15 17.15 19.74
N PHE A 220 -8.47 17.32 21.03
CA PHE A 220 -8.79 16.17 21.90
C PHE A 220 -10.14 15.50 21.62
N LEU A 221 -11.21 16.26 21.38
CA LEU A 221 -12.53 15.69 21.06
C LEU A 221 -12.57 15.08 19.64
N MET A 222 -11.70 15.54 18.75
CA MET A 222 -11.56 14.99 17.40
C MET A 222 -10.89 13.63 17.39
N SER A 223 -9.91 13.35 18.24
CA SER A 223 -9.17 12.08 18.27
C SER A 223 -10.06 10.89 18.61
N ALA A 224 -10.91 10.99 19.63
CA ALA A 224 -11.83 9.94 20.00
C ALA A 224 -12.91 9.67 18.93
N ARG A 225 -13.36 10.72 18.22
CA ARG A 225 -14.31 10.59 17.11
C ARG A 225 -13.66 9.99 15.88
N THR A 226 -12.43 10.39 15.57
CA THR A 226 -11.65 9.83 14.47
C THR A 226 -11.36 8.35 14.72
N ALA A 227 -10.94 7.99 15.94
CA ALA A 227 -10.75 6.60 16.32
C ALA A 227 -12.03 5.78 16.16
N LYS A 228 -13.18 6.30 16.64
CA LYS A 228 -14.48 5.65 16.45
C LYS A 228 -14.90 5.52 14.99
N ALA A 229 -14.54 6.49 14.14
CA ALA A 229 -14.83 6.42 12.71
C ALA A 229 -13.97 5.35 12.02
N LEU A 230 -12.66 5.33 12.28
CA LEU A 230 -11.71 4.44 11.62
C LEU A 230 -11.65 3.02 12.21
N ALA A 231 -11.99 2.81 13.48
CA ALA A 231 -11.98 1.50 14.13
C ALA A 231 -13.13 0.57 13.67
N ASN A 232 -13.91 0.93 12.68
CA ASN A 232 -14.96 0.08 12.12
C ASN A 232 -14.85 0.04 10.60
N PRO A 233 -14.65 -1.15 9.98
CA PRO A 233 -14.43 -1.29 8.54
C PRO A 233 -15.50 -0.61 7.68
N TRP A 234 -16.78 -0.79 8.02
CA TRP A 234 -17.88 -0.20 7.27
C TRP A 234 -17.95 1.32 7.35
N ARG A 235 -17.63 1.91 8.52
CA ARG A 235 -17.56 3.38 8.62
C ARG A 235 -16.39 3.94 7.82
N ASN A 236 -15.25 3.25 7.88
CA ASN A 236 -14.10 3.59 7.07
C ASN A 236 -14.41 3.50 5.56
N ARG A 237 -15.09 2.42 5.15
CA ARG A 237 -15.55 2.24 3.77
C ARG A 237 -16.51 3.34 3.32
N ILE A 238 -17.50 3.70 4.16
CA ILE A 238 -18.44 4.80 3.88
C ILE A 238 -17.66 6.11 3.66
N LEU A 239 -16.70 6.44 4.52
CA LEU A 239 -15.90 7.65 4.36
C LEU A 239 -15.10 7.64 3.06
N ALA A 240 -14.44 6.54 2.72
CA ALA A 240 -13.66 6.41 1.50
C ALA A 240 -14.52 6.62 0.25
N GLU A 241 -15.72 5.99 0.20
CA GLU A 241 -16.62 6.11 -0.96
C GLU A 241 -17.23 7.51 -1.10
N LEU A 242 -17.67 8.09 0.02
CA LEU A 242 -18.34 9.38 0.00
C LEU A 242 -17.39 10.57 -0.23
N HIS A 243 -16.09 10.34 -0.16
CA HIS A 243 -15.13 11.33 -0.65
C HIS A 243 -15.17 11.47 -2.16
N SER A 244 -15.32 10.36 -2.85
CA SER A 244 -15.36 10.35 -4.32
C SER A 244 -16.75 10.66 -4.86
N HIS A 245 -17.79 10.19 -4.18
CA HIS A 245 -19.16 10.29 -4.69
C HIS A 245 -20.18 10.48 -3.57
N PRO A 246 -21.05 11.51 -3.63
CA PRO A 246 -22.19 11.63 -2.73
C PRO A 246 -23.13 10.43 -2.89
N MET A 247 -23.59 9.83 -1.79
CA MET A 247 -24.47 8.67 -1.77
C MET A 247 -25.49 8.76 -0.65
N SER A 248 -26.68 8.14 -0.88
CA SER A 248 -27.59 7.81 0.20
C SER A 248 -27.22 6.48 0.85
N PRO A 249 -27.65 6.20 2.08
CA PRO A 249 -27.45 4.89 2.70
C PRO A 249 -27.99 3.75 1.83
N LYS A 250 -29.09 3.96 1.11
CA LYS A 250 -29.68 2.98 0.22
C LYS A 250 -28.80 2.76 -1.01
N SER A 251 -28.38 3.81 -1.69
CA SER A 251 -27.51 3.68 -2.86
C SER A 251 -26.13 3.11 -2.50
N PHE A 252 -25.60 3.40 -1.29
CA PHE A 252 -24.39 2.77 -0.78
C PHE A 252 -24.61 1.26 -0.60
N PHE A 253 -25.69 0.85 0.10
CA PHE A 253 -25.96 -0.56 0.36
C PHE A 253 -26.17 -1.36 -0.93
N GLU A 254 -26.92 -0.79 -1.92
CA GLU A 254 -27.18 -1.44 -3.21
C GLU A 254 -25.91 -1.60 -4.07
N ARG A 255 -24.94 -0.71 -3.94
CA ARG A 255 -23.74 -0.67 -4.79
C ARG A 255 -22.52 -1.34 -4.16
N ILE A 256 -22.34 -1.15 -2.87
CA ILE A 256 -21.15 -1.54 -2.13
C ILE A 256 -21.46 -2.74 -1.21
N GLY A 257 -22.70 -2.86 -0.75
CA GLY A 257 -23.11 -3.83 0.24
C GLY A 257 -23.04 -3.28 1.66
N GLY A 258 -23.03 -4.18 2.62
CA GLY A 258 -22.99 -3.85 4.05
C GLY A 258 -23.61 -4.94 4.91
N PRO A 259 -23.58 -4.79 6.23
CA PRO A 259 -24.22 -5.74 7.12
C PRO A 259 -25.74 -5.82 6.87
N ASP A 260 -26.41 -4.70 6.86
CA ASP A 260 -27.83 -4.51 6.49
C ASP A 260 -28.10 -3.01 6.29
N LEU A 261 -29.16 -2.66 5.58
CA LEU A 261 -29.50 -1.26 5.29
C LEU A 261 -29.77 -0.41 6.55
N PRO A 262 -30.49 -0.89 7.60
CA PRO A 262 -30.65 -0.14 8.85
C PRO A 262 -29.33 0.18 9.55
N THR A 263 -28.39 -0.77 9.56
CA THR A 263 -27.05 -0.59 10.15
C THR A 263 -26.22 0.40 9.34
N VAL A 264 -26.22 0.30 8.01
CA VAL A 264 -25.59 1.28 7.12
C VAL A 264 -26.15 2.68 7.39
N ALA A 265 -27.48 2.83 7.41
CA ALA A 265 -28.13 4.11 7.72
C ALA A 265 -27.76 4.65 9.12
N ARG A 266 -27.55 3.77 10.10
CA ARG A 266 -27.06 4.15 11.44
C ARG A 266 -25.63 4.68 11.35
N TYR A 267 -24.74 4.06 10.58
CA TYR A 267 -23.36 4.52 10.41
C TYR A 267 -23.31 5.91 9.73
N PHE A 268 -24.11 6.15 8.71
CA PHE A 268 -24.23 7.47 8.08
C PHE A 268 -24.65 8.55 9.09
N ARG A 269 -25.67 8.26 9.92
CA ARG A 269 -26.11 9.20 10.97
C ARG A 269 -25.03 9.45 12.02
N GLN A 270 -24.26 8.41 12.42
CA GLN A 270 -23.15 8.55 13.37
C GLN A 270 -22.03 9.40 12.78
N LEU A 271 -21.60 9.12 11.56
CA LEU A 271 -20.55 9.88 10.88
C LEU A 271 -20.96 11.35 10.69
N ARG A 272 -22.25 11.61 10.35
CA ARG A 272 -22.77 12.97 10.31
C ARG A 272 -22.74 13.64 11.68
N LYS A 273 -23.19 12.95 12.74
CA LYS A 273 -23.15 13.48 14.12
C LYS A 273 -21.71 13.83 14.55
N TRP A 274 -20.73 13.10 14.05
CA TRP A 274 -19.32 13.36 14.33
C TRP A 274 -18.70 14.41 13.40
N GLY A 275 -19.46 14.92 12.43
CA GLY A 275 -19.03 15.96 11.52
C GLY A 275 -18.15 15.48 10.35
N TYR A 276 -18.18 14.19 10.02
CA TYR A 276 -17.49 13.63 8.85
C TYR A 276 -18.35 13.67 7.59
N LEU A 277 -19.67 13.65 7.75
CA LEU A 277 -20.63 13.72 6.64
C LEU A 277 -21.55 14.93 6.81
N GLU A 278 -21.98 15.49 5.68
CA GLU A 278 -23.08 16.44 5.59
C GLU A 278 -24.11 15.94 4.58
N ILE A 279 -25.31 16.54 4.60
CA ILE A 279 -26.32 16.28 3.59
C ILE A 279 -25.98 17.16 2.38
N ALA A 280 -25.71 16.49 1.25
CA ALA A 280 -25.45 17.16 -0.02
C ALA A 280 -26.76 17.49 -0.74
N GLU A 281 -27.78 16.59 -0.64
CA GLU A 281 -29.04 16.74 -1.32
C GLU A 281 -30.16 16.00 -0.58
N GLU A 282 -31.40 16.50 -0.68
CA GLU A 282 -32.60 15.82 -0.22
C GLU A 282 -33.52 15.52 -1.44
N LEU A 283 -33.61 14.23 -1.78
CA LEU A 283 -34.44 13.78 -2.92
C LEU A 283 -35.86 13.52 -2.43
N ARG A 284 -36.82 14.29 -2.95
CA ARG A 284 -38.24 14.06 -2.73
C ARG A 284 -38.78 13.11 -3.82
N GLY A 285 -39.38 11.99 -3.44
CA GLY A 285 -39.96 11.06 -4.42
C GLY A 285 -39.64 9.59 -4.22
N GLY A 286 -39.33 9.15 -2.99
CA GLY A 286 -39.16 7.73 -2.67
C GLY A 286 -40.51 6.96 -2.84
N SER A 287 -40.42 5.60 -2.86
CA SER A 287 -41.54 4.66 -3.08
C SER A 287 -42.70 4.76 -2.08
N ARG A 288 -42.57 5.55 -1.02
CA ARG A 288 -43.66 5.93 -0.08
C ARG A 288 -43.93 7.43 -0.17
N ARG A 289 -45.18 7.81 -0.32
CA ARG A 289 -45.63 9.22 -0.33
C ARG A 289 -45.04 9.96 0.88
N GLY A 290 -44.21 11.01 0.62
CA GLY A 290 -43.63 11.86 1.65
C GLY A 290 -42.26 11.40 2.17
N SER A 291 -41.65 10.31 1.68
CA SER A 291 -40.30 9.93 2.06
C SER A 291 -39.26 10.83 1.39
N VAL A 292 -38.34 11.36 2.20
CA VAL A 292 -37.16 12.14 1.74
C VAL A 292 -35.94 11.25 1.86
N GLU A 293 -35.31 10.98 0.72
CA GLU A 293 -34.01 10.30 0.70
C GLU A 293 -32.90 11.33 0.84
N LYS A 294 -32.01 11.14 1.82
CA LYS A 294 -30.88 12.03 2.08
C LYS A 294 -29.62 11.48 1.41
N VAL A 295 -29.04 12.27 0.54
CA VAL A 295 -27.73 12.02 -0.06
C VAL A 295 -26.67 12.72 0.78
N TYR A 296 -25.63 12.00 1.12
CA TYR A 296 -24.55 12.50 1.98
C TYR A 296 -23.24 12.61 1.18
N ARG A 297 -22.40 13.56 1.56
CA ARG A 297 -21.00 13.66 1.11
C ARG A 297 -20.07 13.72 2.29
N ALA A 298 -18.84 13.28 2.12
CA ALA A 298 -17.80 13.46 3.12
C ALA A 298 -17.30 14.90 3.08
N VAL A 299 -17.20 15.53 4.28
CA VAL A 299 -16.74 16.91 4.43
C VAL A 299 -15.29 16.98 4.90
N LYS A 300 -14.78 15.91 5.49
CA LYS A 300 -13.39 15.79 5.92
C LYS A 300 -12.93 14.35 5.96
N ARG A 301 -11.61 14.16 5.82
CA ARG A 301 -10.99 12.85 5.96
C ARG A 301 -10.86 12.50 7.44
N ALA A 302 -11.11 11.23 7.73
CA ALA A 302 -10.72 10.66 9.00
C ALA A 302 -9.24 10.28 8.90
N HIS A 303 -8.36 11.12 9.41
CA HIS A 303 -6.93 10.80 9.55
C HIS A 303 -6.47 11.22 10.94
N PHE A 304 -5.39 10.60 11.39
CA PHE A 304 -4.71 11.00 12.62
C PHE A 304 -3.49 11.82 12.27
N THR A 305 -3.33 12.96 12.94
CA THR A 305 -2.01 13.60 13.00
C THR A 305 -1.14 12.79 13.95
N THR A 306 0.17 12.84 13.79
CA THR A 306 1.11 12.14 14.68
C THR A 306 0.85 12.44 16.16
N PRO A 307 0.67 13.70 16.60
CA PRO A 307 0.35 14.01 18.01
C PRO A 307 -0.96 13.40 18.49
N THR A 308 -1.96 13.30 17.63
CA THR A 308 -3.25 12.68 17.97
C THR A 308 -3.12 11.16 18.07
N TRP A 309 -2.35 10.54 17.19
CA TRP A 309 -2.08 9.11 17.19
C TRP A 309 -1.32 8.66 18.44
N GLU A 310 -0.33 9.44 18.85
CA GLU A 310 0.48 9.19 20.05
C GLU A 310 -0.34 9.16 21.34
N GLN A 311 -1.45 9.92 21.40
CA GLN A 311 -2.35 9.97 22.55
C GLN A 311 -3.33 8.80 22.63
N LEU A 312 -3.45 7.98 21.57
CA LEU A 312 -4.37 6.84 21.58
C LEU A 312 -3.76 5.64 22.30
N PRO A 313 -4.55 4.91 23.12
CA PRO A 313 -4.14 3.61 23.64
C PRO A 313 -3.75 2.64 22.50
N LEU A 314 -2.83 1.72 22.77
CA LEU A 314 -2.32 0.77 21.78
C LEU A 314 -3.46 -0.06 21.16
N GLU A 315 -4.41 -0.53 21.97
CA GLU A 315 -5.55 -1.33 21.50
C GLU A 315 -6.42 -0.55 20.50
N VAL A 316 -6.60 0.76 20.72
CA VAL A 316 -7.35 1.63 19.82
C VAL A 316 -6.58 1.85 18.53
N ARG A 317 -5.26 2.05 18.61
CA ARG A 317 -4.39 2.18 17.44
C ARG A 317 -4.43 0.91 16.58
N SER A 318 -4.24 -0.26 17.22
CA SER A 318 -4.32 -1.55 16.53
C SER A 318 -5.67 -1.78 15.87
N ALA A 319 -6.79 -1.49 16.56
CA ALA A 319 -8.12 -1.60 15.96
C ALA A 319 -8.31 -0.69 14.75
N CYS A 320 -7.80 0.53 14.80
CA CYS A 320 -7.83 1.46 13.66
C CYS A 320 -6.97 0.93 12.50
N SER A 321 -5.77 0.42 12.79
CA SER A 321 -4.85 -0.13 11.79
C SER A 321 -5.46 -1.33 11.08
N VAL A 322 -5.97 -2.30 11.82
CA VAL A 322 -6.65 -3.48 11.26
C VAL A 322 -7.82 -3.07 10.37
N SER A 323 -8.69 -2.16 10.85
CA SER A 323 -9.83 -1.68 10.05
C SER A 323 -9.40 -0.97 8.77
N MET A 324 -8.30 -0.21 8.79
CA MET A 324 -7.76 0.44 7.59
C MET A 324 -7.16 -0.57 6.62
N LEU A 325 -6.46 -1.57 7.12
CA LEU A 325 -5.89 -2.65 6.31
C LEU A 325 -7.00 -3.50 5.67
N ASP A 326 -8.04 -3.87 6.43
CA ASP A 326 -9.20 -4.58 5.90
C ASP A 326 -9.84 -3.79 4.74
N GLY A 327 -10.05 -2.48 4.93
CA GLY A 327 -10.60 -1.61 3.90
C GLY A 327 -9.72 -1.54 2.65
N LEU A 328 -8.40 -1.51 2.77
CA LEU A 328 -7.47 -1.58 1.65
C LEU A 328 -7.56 -2.93 0.93
N MET A 329 -7.56 -4.03 1.70
CA MET A 329 -7.64 -5.38 1.12
C MET A 329 -8.97 -5.63 0.38
N GLU A 330 -10.08 -5.11 0.89
CA GLU A 330 -11.35 -5.13 0.16
C GLU A 330 -11.23 -4.43 -1.20
N ARG A 331 -10.54 -3.26 -1.25
CA ARG A 331 -10.32 -2.53 -2.52
C ARG A 331 -9.47 -3.31 -3.50
N VAL A 332 -8.41 -3.93 -3.03
CA VAL A 332 -7.56 -4.80 -3.84
C VAL A 332 -8.38 -5.97 -4.40
N ASN A 333 -9.14 -6.65 -3.55
CA ASN A 333 -9.98 -7.78 -3.96
C ASN A 333 -11.08 -7.37 -4.95
N ASP A 334 -11.74 -6.22 -4.75
CA ASP A 334 -12.73 -5.68 -5.68
C ASP A 334 -12.10 -5.40 -7.05
N ALA A 335 -10.89 -4.82 -7.08
CA ALA A 335 -10.21 -4.52 -8.33
C ALA A 335 -9.73 -5.79 -9.06
N ILE A 336 -9.26 -6.81 -8.32
CA ILE A 336 -8.89 -8.12 -8.90
C ILE A 336 -10.15 -8.80 -9.45
N ALA A 337 -11.24 -8.86 -8.68
CA ALA A 337 -12.50 -9.50 -9.09
C ALA A 337 -13.14 -8.80 -10.31
N ALA A 338 -12.97 -7.50 -10.45
CA ALA A 338 -13.43 -6.72 -11.60
C ALA A 338 -12.42 -6.67 -12.75
N ASP A 339 -11.25 -7.33 -12.61
CA ASP A 339 -10.16 -7.36 -13.58
C ASP A 339 -9.57 -5.96 -13.92
N THR A 340 -9.72 -5.01 -12.99
CA THR A 340 -9.22 -3.62 -13.16
C THR A 340 -7.88 -3.39 -12.49
N PHE A 341 -7.41 -4.31 -11.63
CA PHE A 341 -6.17 -4.14 -10.86
C PHE A 341 -4.93 -3.95 -11.75
N ASP A 342 -4.82 -4.73 -12.81
CA ASP A 342 -3.72 -4.70 -13.80
C ASP A 342 -4.16 -4.06 -15.13
N GLU A 343 -5.27 -3.29 -15.15
CA GLU A 343 -5.81 -2.66 -16.36
C GLU A 343 -4.86 -1.56 -16.86
N GLU A 344 -4.43 -0.69 -15.97
CA GLU A 344 -3.42 0.30 -16.29
C GLU A 344 -2.03 -0.34 -16.31
N THR A 345 -1.33 -0.22 -17.43
CA THR A 345 0.01 -0.81 -17.58
C THR A 345 1.05 -0.12 -16.73
N ASP A 346 0.81 1.14 -16.37
CA ASP A 346 1.63 1.96 -15.47
C ASP A 346 1.13 1.97 -14.02
N ARG A 347 0.29 0.98 -13.63
CA ARG A 347 -0.08 0.78 -12.23
C ARG A 347 1.16 0.62 -11.35
N PHE A 348 1.05 1.03 -10.11
CA PHE A 348 2.14 0.92 -9.16
C PHE A 348 1.85 -0.13 -8.09
N LEU A 349 2.70 -1.13 -7.98
CA LEU A 349 2.69 -2.11 -6.91
C LEU A 349 4.14 -2.42 -6.55
N CYS A 350 4.58 -1.90 -5.44
CA CYS A 350 5.92 -2.15 -4.92
C CYS A 350 5.85 -2.32 -3.41
N TRP A 351 6.55 -3.31 -2.90
CA TRP A 351 6.88 -3.36 -1.48
C TRP A 351 8.33 -3.79 -1.30
N LYS A 352 8.93 -3.33 -0.24
CA LYS A 352 10.31 -3.66 0.10
C LYS A 352 10.53 -3.60 1.61
N THR A 353 11.53 -4.33 2.06
CA THR A 353 12.11 -4.13 3.39
C THR A 353 13.29 -3.20 3.30
N ALA A 354 13.47 -2.35 4.30
CA ALA A 354 14.55 -1.38 4.41
C ALA A 354 15.17 -1.42 5.82
N GLN A 355 16.45 -1.12 5.91
CA GLN A 355 17.09 -0.80 7.19
C GLN A 355 17.36 0.69 7.22
N LEU A 356 16.72 1.38 8.15
CA LEU A 356 16.80 2.83 8.28
C LEU A 356 17.27 3.20 9.69
N ASP A 357 18.06 4.22 9.82
CA ASP A 357 18.28 4.85 11.11
C ASP A 357 17.08 5.75 11.46
N ARG A 358 17.01 6.26 12.68
CA ARG A 358 15.89 7.09 13.15
C ARG A 358 15.72 8.38 12.35
N LYS A 359 16.81 8.95 11.84
CA LYS A 359 16.76 10.18 11.03
C LYS A 359 16.16 9.93 9.66
N ALA A 360 16.59 8.85 9.00
CA ALA A 360 16.04 8.44 7.71
C ALA A 360 14.58 8.01 7.81
N TRP A 361 14.20 7.30 8.89
CA TRP A 361 12.81 6.94 9.16
C TRP A 361 11.90 8.19 9.24
N LYS A 362 12.29 9.20 10.03
CA LYS A 362 11.55 10.47 10.12
C LYS A 362 11.49 11.23 8.78
N ARG A 363 12.57 11.16 8.00
CA ARG A 363 12.59 11.78 6.67
C ARG A 363 11.65 11.06 5.71
N LEU A 364 11.60 9.73 5.76
CA LEU A 364 10.66 8.92 5.00
C LEU A 364 9.21 9.28 5.34
N GLY A 365 8.85 9.36 6.63
CA GLY A 365 7.51 9.74 7.06
C GLY A 365 7.06 11.06 6.43
N ARG A 366 7.91 12.09 6.49
CA ARG A 366 7.61 13.39 5.85
C ARG A 366 7.41 13.28 4.33
N ARG A 367 8.21 12.46 3.65
CA ARG A 367 8.04 12.24 2.19
C ARG A 367 6.72 11.55 1.87
N LEU A 368 6.28 10.62 2.71
CA LEU A 368 4.97 9.97 2.55
C LEU A 368 3.81 10.96 2.79
N ASP A 369 3.95 11.87 3.76
CA ASP A 369 2.97 12.95 3.98
C ASP A 369 2.91 13.89 2.77
N GLU A 370 4.05 14.30 2.21
CA GLU A 370 4.12 15.12 0.99
C GLU A 370 3.45 14.41 -0.22
N MET A 371 3.57 13.08 -0.30
CA MET A 371 2.86 12.31 -1.34
C MET A 371 1.34 12.35 -1.17
N LEU A 372 0.82 12.37 0.07
CA LEU A 372 -0.61 12.54 0.31
C LEU A 372 -1.11 13.93 -0.10
N ASP A 373 -0.32 14.97 0.16
CA ASP A 373 -0.62 16.33 -0.27
C ASP A 373 -0.63 16.44 -1.80
N LEU A 374 0.33 15.79 -2.47
CA LEU A 374 0.36 15.70 -3.93
C LEU A 374 -0.90 15.01 -4.46
N VAL A 375 -1.28 13.87 -3.90
CA VAL A 375 -2.52 13.16 -4.29
C VAL A 375 -3.73 14.09 -4.18
N ALA A 376 -3.82 14.88 -3.11
CA ALA A 376 -4.94 15.81 -2.92
C ALA A 376 -4.93 16.96 -3.95
N ALA A 377 -3.75 17.45 -4.32
CA ALA A 377 -3.60 18.49 -5.34
C ALA A 377 -3.97 17.97 -6.73
N LEU A 378 -3.46 16.78 -7.09
CA LEU A 378 -3.74 16.14 -8.37
C LEU A 378 -5.24 15.81 -8.53
N GLU A 379 -5.90 15.32 -7.47
CA GLU A 379 -7.33 15.04 -7.51
C GLU A 379 -8.17 16.29 -7.75
N ARG A 380 -7.80 17.44 -7.15
CA ARG A 380 -8.48 18.71 -7.40
C ARG A 380 -8.32 19.17 -8.85
N ALA A 381 -7.08 19.22 -9.34
CA ALA A 381 -6.79 19.62 -10.71
C ALA A 381 -7.45 18.69 -11.74
N SER A 382 -7.46 17.37 -11.46
CA SER A 382 -8.15 16.38 -12.28
C SER A 382 -9.66 16.59 -12.33
N THR A 383 -10.27 16.92 -11.18
CA THR A 383 -11.71 17.17 -11.10
C THR A 383 -12.12 18.36 -11.98
N GLU A 384 -11.31 19.41 -12.00
CA GLU A 384 -11.50 20.57 -12.86
C GLU A 384 -11.40 20.18 -14.35
N ARG A 385 -10.34 19.48 -14.75
CA ARG A 385 -10.15 19.05 -16.15
C ARG A 385 -11.22 18.06 -16.63
N ILE A 386 -11.64 17.11 -15.79
CA ILE A 386 -12.72 16.17 -16.13
C ILE A 386 -14.05 16.92 -16.34
N ALA A 387 -14.30 18.00 -15.58
CA ALA A 387 -15.51 18.79 -15.72
C ALA A 387 -15.52 19.69 -16.96
N ASP A 388 -14.37 20.32 -17.26
CA ASP A 388 -14.24 21.35 -18.29
C ASP A 388 -13.86 20.78 -19.68
N GLU A 389 -13.06 19.71 -19.73
CA GLU A 389 -12.47 19.17 -20.95
C GLU A 389 -13.04 17.80 -21.36
N ASP A 390 -14.03 17.27 -20.65
CA ASP A 390 -14.56 15.89 -20.83
C ASP A 390 -13.44 14.82 -20.82
N ALA A 391 -12.38 15.06 -20.05
CA ALA A 391 -11.25 14.15 -19.95
C ALA A 391 -11.67 12.80 -19.35
N GLU A 392 -11.00 11.71 -19.78
CA GLU A 392 -11.29 10.37 -19.25
C GLU A 392 -11.02 10.32 -17.73
N GLU A 393 -12.03 9.88 -16.98
CA GLU A 393 -11.92 9.66 -15.54
C GLU A 393 -11.31 8.28 -15.25
N ILE A 394 -10.20 8.25 -14.52
CA ILE A 394 -9.56 7.05 -14.00
C ILE A 394 -9.87 6.94 -12.50
N PRO A 395 -10.87 6.14 -12.10
CA PRO A 395 -11.09 5.84 -10.69
C PRO A 395 -9.96 4.97 -10.18
N ALA A 396 -9.24 5.43 -9.17
CA ALA A 396 -8.08 4.73 -8.66
C ALA A 396 -8.10 4.56 -7.13
N THR A 397 -7.39 3.57 -6.63
CA THR A 397 -7.01 3.44 -5.23
C THR A 397 -5.51 3.65 -5.10
N VAL A 398 -5.12 4.54 -4.21
CA VAL A 398 -3.72 4.80 -3.85
C VAL A 398 -3.50 4.43 -2.38
N ALA A 399 -2.35 3.78 -2.08
CA ALA A 399 -1.99 3.44 -0.71
C ALA A 399 -0.50 3.59 -0.47
N LEU A 400 -0.16 4.10 0.71
CA LEU A 400 1.21 4.31 1.19
C LEU A 400 1.31 3.68 2.59
N LEU A 401 2.26 2.77 2.75
CA LEU A 401 2.51 2.05 3.99
C LEU A 401 3.99 2.16 4.37
N ALA A 402 4.27 2.42 5.63
CA ALA A 402 5.59 2.29 6.23
C ALA A 402 5.42 1.87 7.69
N PHE A 403 5.89 0.68 8.04
CA PHE A 403 5.74 0.11 9.38
C PHE A 403 6.98 -0.68 9.78
N ARG A 404 7.16 -0.87 11.10
CA ARG A 404 8.26 -1.67 11.62
C ARG A 404 8.02 -3.14 11.36
N SER A 405 8.95 -3.78 10.69
CA SER A 405 8.96 -5.23 10.50
C SER A 405 9.38 -5.93 11.78
N PRO A 406 8.84 -7.13 12.09
CA PRO A 406 9.34 -7.92 13.21
C PRO A 406 10.81 -8.24 13.00
N GLY A 407 11.63 -7.92 14.01
CA GLY A 407 13.03 -8.34 14.09
C GLY A 407 13.09 -9.60 14.93
N ARG A 408 13.50 -10.74 14.38
CA ARG A 408 14.02 -11.79 15.22
C ARG A 408 15.47 -11.41 15.58
N PRO A 409 15.85 -11.38 16.88
CA PRO A 409 17.22 -11.18 17.25
C PRO A 409 18.05 -12.28 16.58
N LEU A 410 19.15 -11.88 15.94
CA LEU A 410 20.17 -12.82 15.55
C LEU A 410 20.63 -13.50 16.83
N ALA A 411 20.52 -14.81 16.91
CA ALA A 411 21.36 -15.55 17.83
C ALA A 411 22.80 -15.24 17.42
N VAL A 412 23.49 -14.51 18.27
CA VAL A 412 24.93 -14.22 18.17
C VAL A 412 25.71 -15.53 18.25
#